data_738e2c12572bc5a5920aa9d06e371148
#
_entry.id   738e2c12572bc5a5920aa9d06e371148
#
_cell.length_a   1.000
_cell.length_b   1.000
_cell.length_c   1.000
_cell.angle_alpha   90.00
_cell.angle_beta   90.00
_cell.angle_gamma   90.00
#
_symmetry.space_group_name_H-M   'P 1'
#
loop_
_entity.id
_entity.type
_entity.pdbx_description
1 polymer ?
#
loop_
_entity_poly.entity_id
_entity_poly.type
_entity_poly.pdbx_seq_one_letter_code
_entity_poly.pdbx_strand_id
1 'polypeptide(L)'
;MNPYILTAASFLLCLGLTPIVRQLAIRKGWMANPTKERWHRKPTALFGGIAIYIGISLPLFFIADFHTIIPYVFRTSESTGLPSIGAVIFMGTTLLFAIGLLDDFINIKPHTKLIGQILAASMVTFLGFRLHWFTSLTIDTVVTIFWVVGITNAFNLIDNMDGLCAGVGLISAIFLSLLYQGSLGEASVISLIIAGSLGGFLFYNFNPASIFMGDCGSLVIGFSLSMLGLVYSEVSAAHRLSLYAVPLMIFMVPILDTTMVTSVRLLSGRRASKGGKDHTSHRLVLMGLNEKKAVLFLYGIGAVSGMSGLFTSRTDTFTSPTVIVPVATSILLMTIYLAQLRVYPEKEFSRLRDKPYTPILMELTYKRQIVLVILDIFLISFAYYLSYRLRFSGGAFPFYFKIFLKSLPAVIACKLLAFYTLGVYRAIWGQMSTTDVYAYVKASSLATIFSIVAVTFTYRFKDFSKGIFLIDWLLTTGFILGTRGSFRLFLETMKRKSLWGDTVLIYGAGRGGEILLREILNNEKIKLKPVGFVDDDPLKAGKKLLGYPIFGTFKDLDYLCEKYKVGGLVISFRERDSNTHLNIQAFCRINNLFLKYFSIHLEDVDLEI
;
A
#
# COMPACT_ATOMS: atom_id res chain seq x y z
N MET A 1 -10.00 5.56 -36.93
CA MET A 1 -9.04 4.41 -36.99
C MET A 1 -9.47 3.35 -35.97
N ASN A 2 -9.21 2.07 -36.27
CA ASN A 2 -9.54 0.99 -35.31
C ASN A 2 -8.68 1.13 -34.05
N PRO A 3 -9.26 1.19 -32.84
CA PRO A 3 -8.54 1.34 -31.57
C PRO A 3 -7.45 0.29 -31.35
N TYR A 4 -7.72 -0.94 -31.73
CA TYR A 4 -6.77 -2.06 -31.57
C TYR A 4 -5.53 -1.92 -32.48
N ILE A 5 -5.68 -1.33 -33.69
CA ILE A 5 -4.54 -1.03 -34.58
C ILE A 5 -3.65 0.04 -33.92
N LEU A 6 -4.23 1.08 -33.34
CA LEU A 6 -3.49 2.13 -32.65
C LEU A 6 -2.75 1.60 -31.42
N THR A 7 -3.40 0.72 -30.65
CA THR A 7 -2.78 0.05 -29.52
C THR A 7 -1.59 -0.80 -29.96
N ALA A 8 -1.77 -1.61 -31.00
CA ALA A 8 -0.70 -2.44 -31.55
C ALA A 8 0.44 -1.58 -32.13
N ALA A 9 0.14 -0.49 -32.81
CA ALA A 9 1.13 0.44 -33.32
C ALA A 9 1.93 1.09 -32.16
N SER A 10 1.26 1.58 -31.13
CA SER A 10 1.89 2.14 -29.92
C SER A 10 2.81 1.13 -29.22
N PHE A 11 2.34 -0.11 -29.08
CA PHE A 11 3.11 -1.21 -28.51
C PHE A 11 4.36 -1.50 -29.33
N LEU A 12 4.22 -1.71 -30.66
CA LEU A 12 5.33 -2.02 -31.56
C LEU A 12 6.33 -0.86 -31.68
N LEU A 13 5.85 0.38 -31.71
CA LEU A 13 6.71 1.57 -31.70
C LEU A 13 7.56 1.61 -30.43
N CYS A 14 6.95 1.48 -29.27
CA CYS A 14 7.69 1.51 -28.01
C CYS A 14 8.64 0.31 -27.88
N LEU A 15 8.18 -0.89 -28.24
CA LEU A 15 9.01 -2.10 -28.26
C LEU A 15 10.23 -1.97 -29.17
N GLY A 16 10.08 -1.38 -30.35
CA GLY A 16 11.17 -1.19 -31.34
C GLY A 16 12.08 -0.01 -31.01
N LEU A 17 11.54 1.09 -30.46
CA LEU A 17 12.34 2.27 -30.11
C LEU A 17 13.16 2.08 -28.84
N THR A 18 12.66 1.35 -27.86
CA THR A 18 13.34 1.14 -26.58
C THR A 18 14.77 0.59 -26.73
N PRO A 19 15.05 -0.47 -27.53
CA PRO A 19 16.41 -0.95 -27.73
C PRO A 19 17.31 0.05 -28.46
N ILE A 20 16.76 0.88 -29.36
CA ILE A 20 17.50 1.93 -30.07
C ILE A 20 17.94 3.00 -29.06
N VAL A 21 17.01 3.50 -28.25
CA VAL A 21 17.30 4.47 -27.19
C VAL A 21 18.31 3.91 -26.20
N ARG A 22 18.16 2.63 -25.79
CA ARG A 22 19.10 1.94 -24.92
C ARG A 22 20.52 1.89 -25.50
N GLN A 23 20.68 1.51 -26.77
CA GLN A 23 21.99 1.48 -27.43
C GLN A 23 22.59 2.87 -27.52
N LEU A 24 21.80 3.89 -27.83
CA LEU A 24 22.25 5.28 -27.88
C LEU A 24 22.72 5.74 -26.50
N ALA A 25 21.94 5.46 -25.44
CA ALA A 25 22.29 5.79 -24.06
C ALA A 25 23.62 5.13 -23.63
N ILE A 26 23.81 3.85 -23.98
CA ILE A 26 25.07 3.13 -23.68
C ILE A 26 26.25 3.78 -24.43
N ARG A 27 26.08 4.08 -25.73
CA ARG A 27 27.15 4.71 -26.55
C ARG A 27 27.53 6.11 -26.06
N LYS A 28 26.56 6.88 -25.58
CA LYS A 28 26.77 8.25 -25.08
C LYS A 28 27.14 8.30 -23.59
N GLY A 29 27.16 7.15 -22.89
CA GLY A 29 27.45 7.09 -21.47
C GLY A 29 26.32 7.62 -20.56
N TRP A 30 25.08 7.69 -21.06
CA TRP A 30 23.90 8.13 -20.32
C TRP A 30 23.38 6.99 -19.45
N MET A 31 24.07 6.77 -18.31
CA MET A 31 23.83 5.62 -17.44
C MET A 31 23.48 6.09 -16.02
N ALA A 32 22.48 5.44 -15.42
CA ALA A 32 22.22 5.57 -13.99
C ALA A 32 23.25 4.74 -13.22
N ASN A 33 24.18 5.41 -12.55
CA ASN A 33 25.15 4.74 -11.69
C ASN A 33 24.55 4.33 -10.35
N PRO A 34 24.94 3.18 -9.78
CA PRO A 34 24.52 2.76 -8.46
C PRO A 34 24.95 3.77 -7.38
N THR A 35 24.00 4.22 -6.56
CA THR A 35 24.26 5.07 -5.39
C THR A 35 23.72 4.41 -4.13
N LYS A 36 24.17 4.85 -2.94
CA LYS A 36 23.66 4.33 -1.65
C LYS A 36 22.15 4.52 -1.48
N GLU A 37 21.59 5.53 -2.15
CA GLU A 37 20.17 5.90 -2.08
C GLU A 37 19.32 5.13 -3.11
N ARG A 38 19.91 4.62 -4.20
CA ARG A 38 19.23 3.85 -5.24
C ARG A 38 19.31 2.35 -4.98
N TRP A 39 18.38 1.60 -5.54
CA TRP A 39 18.24 0.16 -5.29
C TRP A 39 19.08 -0.70 -6.23
N HIS A 40 19.23 -0.27 -7.51
CA HIS A 40 19.97 -1.03 -8.53
C HIS A 40 21.46 -1.13 -8.21
N ARG A 41 22.04 -2.27 -8.56
CA ARG A 41 23.46 -2.62 -8.26
C ARG A 41 24.39 -2.51 -9.46
N LYS A 42 23.84 -2.35 -10.67
CA LYS A 42 24.59 -2.27 -11.94
C LYS A 42 24.25 -0.96 -12.65
N PRO A 43 25.20 -0.36 -13.39
CA PRO A 43 24.89 0.76 -14.26
C PRO A 43 23.81 0.36 -15.28
N THR A 44 22.73 1.12 -15.37
CA THR A 44 21.58 0.85 -16.26
C THR A 44 21.34 2.05 -17.15
N ALA A 45 21.03 1.82 -18.43
CA ALA A 45 20.73 2.87 -19.40
C ALA A 45 19.56 3.74 -18.96
N LEU A 46 19.62 5.04 -19.23
CA LEU A 46 18.57 6.03 -18.96
C LEU A 46 17.80 6.41 -20.24
N PHE A 47 16.80 7.30 -20.07
CA PHE A 47 16.02 7.90 -21.16
C PHE A 47 15.02 6.98 -21.87
N GLY A 48 14.60 5.89 -21.25
CA GLY A 48 13.52 5.05 -21.80
C GLY A 48 12.19 5.80 -22.01
N GLY A 49 11.99 6.91 -21.29
CA GLY A 49 10.85 7.80 -21.46
C GLY A 49 10.73 8.40 -22.86
N ILE A 50 11.82 8.50 -23.64
CA ILE A 50 11.76 8.92 -25.05
C ILE A 50 10.92 7.92 -25.88
N ALA A 51 11.15 6.63 -25.67
CA ALA A 51 10.37 5.60 -26.36
C ALA A 51 8.89 5.60 -25.94
N ILE A 52 8.63 5.80 -24.63
CA ILE A 52 7.27 5.91 -24.09
C ILE A 52 6.57 7.13 -24.70
N TYR A 53 7.22 8.30 -24.68
CA TYR A 53 6.66 9.54 -25.20
C TYR A 53 6.32 9.41 -26.68
N ILE A 54 7.23 8.93 -27.53
CA ILE A 54 6.98 8.73 -28.96
C ILE A 54 5.87 7.69 -29.17
N GLY A 55 5.88 6.58 -28.40
CA GLY A 55 4.86 5.54 -28.45
C GLY A 55 3.46 6.03 -28.10
N ILE A 56 3.32 7.05 -27.26
CA ILE A 56 2.04 7.67 -26.92
C ILE A 56 1.73 8.81 -27.89
N SER A 57 2.67 9.76 -28.06
CA SER A 57 2.39 11.03 -28.74
C SER A 57 2.23 10.89 -30.26
N LEU A 58 2.94 9.95 -30.89
CA LEU A 58 2.81 9.78 -32.34
C LEU A 58 1.43 9.24 -32.76
N PRO A 59 0.90 8.14 -32.17
CA PRO A 59 -0.48 7.73 -32.45
C PRO A 59 -1.51 8.78 -32.04
N LEU A 60 -1.27 9.47 -30.92
CA LEU A 60 -2.16 10.49 -30.39
C LEU A 60 -2.26 11.70 -31.35
N PHE A 61 -1.16 12.11 -31.97
CA PHE A 61 -1.12 13.21 -32.94
C PHE A 61 -2.06 12.98 -34.13
N PHE A 62 -2.21 11.73 -34.58
CA PHE A 62 -3.08 11.39 -35.71
C PHE A 62 -4.56 11.32 -35.40
N ILE A 63 -4.93 11.22 -34.10
CA ILE A 63 -6.34 11.15 -33.67
C ILE A 63 -6.81 12.43 -32.98
N ALA A 64 -5.89 13.26 -32.48
CA ALA A 64 -6.20 14.48 -31.78
C ALA A 64 -6.71 15.56 -32.76
N ASP A 65 -7.84 16.17 -32.44
CA ASP A 65 -8.37 17.30 -33.18
C ASP A 65 -7.89 18.63 -32.60
N PHE A 66 -6.80 19.13 -33.13
CA PHE A 66 -6.21 20.40 -32.69
C PHE A 66 -7.04 21.63 -33.12
N HIS A 67 -7.92 21.49 -34.13
CA HIS A 67 -8.77 22.59 -34.57
C HIS A 67 -9.78 23.01 -33.52
N THR A 68 -10.09 22.17 -32.55
CA THR A 68 -11.02 22.47 -31.45
C THR A 68 -10.46 23.44 -30.42
N ILE A 69 -9.13 23.61 -30.32
CA ILE A 69 -8.47 24.43 -29.32
C ILE A 69 -8.65 25.93 -29.60
N ILE A 70 -8.43 26.35 -30.86
CA ILE A 70 -8.45 27.78 -31.26
C ILE A 70 -9.84 28.39 -31.02
N PRO A 71 -10.96 27.81 -31.53
CA PRO A 71 -12.30 28.30 -31.26
C PRO A 71 -12.64 28.37 -29.77
N TYR A 72 -12.19 27.40 -28.99
CA TYR A 72 -12.43 27.39 -27.56
C TYR A 72 -11.71 28.53 -26.85
N VAL A 73 -10.42 28.75 -27.12
CA VAL A 73 -9.59 29.80 -26.51
C VAL A 73 -10.10 31.19 -26.84
N PHE A 74 -10.44 31.45 -28.11
CA PHE A 74 -10.91 32.76 -28.58
C PHE A 74 -12.43 32.92 -28.48
N ARG A 75 -13.17 31.96 -27.92
CA ARG A 75 -14.64 32.00 -27.75
C ARG A 75 -15.38 32.35 -29.04
N THR A 76 -14.97 31.80 -30.15
CA THR A 76 -15.65 32.03 -31.42
C THR A 76 -17.00 31.31 -31.44
N SER A 77 -17.92 31.75 -32.32
CA SER A 77 -19.27 31.16 -32.46
C SER A 77 -19.27 29.67 -32.85
N GLU A 78 -18.14 29.15 -33.28
CA GLU A 78 -17.95 27.74 -33.62
C GLU A 78 -17.59 26.85 -32.43
N SER A 79 -17.35 27.43 -31.24
CA SER A 79 -17.01 26.67 -30.03
C SER A 79 -18.26 26.04 -29.39
N THR A 80 -18.62 24.85 -29.81
CA THR A 80 -19.81 24.13 -29.33
C THR A 80 -19.54 23.15 -28.16
N GLY A 81 -18.30 23.09 -27.65
CA GLY A 81 -17.95 22.13 -26.58
C GLY A 81 -16.51 22.26 -26.10
N LEU A 82 -16.07 21.33 -25.26
CA LEU A 82 -14.69 21.23 -24.79
C LEU A 82 -13.75 20.86 -25.95
N PRO A 83 -12.45 21.26 -25.89
CA PRO A 83 -11.45 20.82 -26.86
C PRO A 83 -11.27 19.30 -26.85
N SER A 84 -10.68 18.76 -27.92
CA SER A 84 -10.29 17.35 -27.98
C SER A 84 -9.38 16.96 -26.80
N ILE A 85 -9.75 15.90 -26.10
CA ILE A 85 -8.99 15.33 -24.97
C ILE A 85 -7.58 14.97 -25.42
N GLY A 86 -7.45 14.38 -26.61
CA GLY A 86 -6.18 13.99 -27.20
C GLY A 86 -5.26 15.18 -27.45
N ALA A 87 -5.79 16.30 -27.94
CA ALA A 87 -5.00 17.50 -28.18
C ALA A 87 -4.47 18.09 -26.86
N VAL A 88 -5.28 18.13 -25.81
CA VAL A 88 -4.87 18.62 -24.48
C VAL A 88 -3.82 17.69 -23.85
N ILE A 89 -4.01 16.38 -23.93
CA ILE A 89 -3.02 15.38 -23.44
C ILE A 89 -1.72 15.52 -24.23
N PHE A 90 -1.77 15.64 -25.56
CA PHE A 90 -0.58 15.81 -26.40
C PHE A 90 0.24 17.07 -25.97
N MET A 91 -0.41 18.20 -25.80
CA MET A 91 0.26 19.46 -25.41
C MET A 91 0.89 19.33 -24.01
N GLY A 92 0.15 18.83 -23.04
CA GLY A 92 0.63 18.71 -21.66
C GLY A 92 1.73 17.65 -21.52
N THR A 93 1.62 16.52 -22.20
CA THR A 93 2.67 15.49 -22.21
C THR A 93 3.93 15.98 -22.90
N THR A 94 3.83 16.77 -23.98
CA THR A 94 4.98 17.37 -24.65
C THR A 94 5.71 18.35 -23.74
N LEU A 95 4.97 19.20 -23.02
CA LEU A 95 5.54 20.12 -22.04
C LEU A 95 6.27 19.38 -20.93
N LEU A 96 5.63 18.38 -20.33
CA LEU A 96 6.21 17.63 -19.22
C LEU A 96 7.32 16.68 -19.67
N PHE A 97 7.26 16.14 -20.87
CA PHE A 97 8.37 15.41 -21.48
C PHE A 97 9.61 16.29 -21.61
N ALA A 98 9.47 17.53 -22.12
CA ALA A 98 10.58 18.45 -22.24
C ALA A 98 11.19 18.80 -20.87
N ILE A 99 10.36 19.05 -19.85
CA ILE A 99 10.81 19.32 -18.47
C ILE A 99 11.50 18.09 -17.87
N GLY A 100 10.92 16.90 -18.01
CA GLY A 100 11.50 15.65 -17.51
C GLY A 100 12.81 15.30 -18.22
N LEU A 101 12.91 15.54 -19.53
CA LEU A 101 14.13 15.33 -20.29
C LEU A 101 15.25 16.29 -19.83
N LEU A 102 14.91 17.55 -19.57
CA LEU A 102 15.85 18.52 -18.99
C LEU A 102 16.31 18.09 -17.59
N ASP A 103 15.39 17.55 -16.77
CA ASP A 103 15.75 17.03 -15.44
C ASP A 103 16.70 15.84 -15.52
N ASP A 104 16.43 14.90 -16.40
CA ASP A 104 17.27 13.73 -16.63
C ASP A 104 18.69 14.10 -17.11
N PHE A 105 18.87 15.25 -17.79
CA PHE A 105 20.19 15.74 -18.24
C PHE A 105 20.94 16.58 -17.20
N ILE A 106 20.25 17.54 -16.56
CA ILE A 106 20.91 18.58 -15.76
C ILE A 106 20.50 18.59 -14.29
N ASN A 107 19.62 17.67 -13.86
CA ASN A 107 19.09 17.57 -12.49
C ASN A 107 18.54 18.92 -11.98
N ILE A 108 17.41 19.35 -12.48
CA ILE A 108 16.76 20.61 -12.09
C ILE A 108 16.24 20.54 -10.65
N LYS A 109 16.10 21.70 -10.01
CA LYS A 109 15.62 21.77 -8.63
C LYS A 109 14.16 21.31 -8.54
N PRO A 110 13.74 20.60 -7.46
CA PRO A 110 12.38 20.07 -7.32
C PRO A 110 11.26 21.13 -7.47
N HIS A 111 11.50 22.37 -7.00
CA HIS A 111 10.52 23.44 -7.14
C HIS A 111 10.34 23.91 -8.60
N THR A 112 11.39 23.89 -9.42
CA THR A 112 11.29 24.23 -10.86
C THR A 112 10.46 23.19 -11.60
N LYS A 113 10.66 21.88 -11.30
CA LYS A 113 9.85 20.80 -11.83
C LYS A 113 8.37 20.94 -11.42
N LEU A 114 8.12 21.32 -10.15
CA LEU A 114 6.77 21.56 -9.65
C LEU A 114 6.07 22.72 -10.37
N ILE A 115 6.79 23.82 -10.66
CA ILE A 115 6.24 24.93 -11.44
C ILE A 115 5.79 24.46 -12.82
N GLY A 116 6.59 23.65 -13.51
CA GLY A 116 6.22 23.10 -14.81
C GLY A 116 4.97 22.21 -14.75
N GLN A 117 4.82 21.42 -13.70
CA GLN A 117 3.62 20.60 -13.49
C GLN A 117 2.39 21.46 -13.20
N ILE A 118 2.54 22.55 -12.41
CA ILE A 118 1.46 23.51 -12.14
C ILE A 118 1.05 24.21 -13.44
N LEU A 119 2.00 24.61 -14.29
CA LEU A 119 1.70 25.20 -15.59
C LEU A 119 0.90 24.25 -16.49
N ALA A 120 1.31 22.97 -16.58
CA ALA A 120 0.56 21.96 -17.33
C ALA A 120 -0.86 21.78 -16.77
N ALA A 121 -1.01 21.69 -15.44
CA ALA A 121 -2.32 21.59 -14.78
C ALA A 121 -3.19 22.85 -14.96
N SER A 122 -2.59 24.04 -14.94
CA SER A 122 -3.28 25.30 -15.19
C SER A 122 -3.76 25.41 -16.64
N MET A 123 -2.97 24.91 -17.60
CA MET A 123 -3.39 24.80 -19.01
C MET A 123 -4.64 23.93 -19.13
N VAL A 124 -4.66 22.78 -18.46
CA VAL A 124 -5.81 21.87 -18.43
C VAL A 124 -7.08 22.57 -17.93
N THR A 125 -6.99 23.28 -16.80
CA THR A 125 -8.14 24.01 -16.22
C THR A 125 -8.57 25.20 -17.10
N PHE A 126 -7.61 25.87 -17.75
CA PHE A 126 -7.89 26.95 -18.70
C PHE A 126 -8.64 26.45 -19.92
N LEU A 127 -8.31 25.26 -20.41
CA LEU A 127 -8.99 24.58 -21.51
C LEU A 127 -10.31 23.93 -21.11
N GLY A 128 -10.81 24.19 -19.91
CA GLY A 128 -12.14 23.85 -19.46
C GLY A 128 -12.26 22.54 -18.69
N PHE A 129 -11.23 21.69 -18.68
CA PHE A 129 -11.29 20.40 -17.97
C PHE A 129 -11.13 20.58 -16.46
N ARG A 130 -12.13 20.15 -15.69
CA ARG A 130 -12.16 20.25 -14.22
C ARG A 130 -12.78 19.01 -13.58
N LEU A 131 -12.41 18.78 -12.33
CA LEU A 131 -13.15 17.86 -11.48
C LEU A 131 -14.43 18.57 -11.01
N HIS A 132 -15.58 17.99 -11.26
CA HIS A 132 -16.88 18.51 -10.80
C HIS A 132 -17.26 17.89 -9.45
N TRP A 133 -16.40 18.08 -8.45
CA TRP A 133 -16.59 17.51 -7.13
C TRP A 133 -17.36 18.42 -6.19
N PHE A 134 -17.29 19.71 -6.41
CA PHE A 134 -17.93 20.74 -5.58
C PHE A 134 -18.85 21.60 -6.43
N THR A 135 -19.62 22.46 -5.77
CA THR A 135 -20.49 23.45 -6.45
C THR A 135 -19.74 24.74 -6.83
N SER A 136 -18.54 24.95 -6.28
CA SER A 136 -17.71 26.13 -6.50
C SER A 136 -16.66 25.89 -7.58
N LEU A 137 -16.72 26.69 -8.65
CA LEU A 137 -15.76 26.63 -9.75
C LEU A 137 -14.31 26.87 -9.28
N THR A 138 -14.12 27.75 -8.31
CA THR A 138 -12.79 28.05 -7.75
C THR A 138 -12.23 26.83 -7.00
N ILE A 139 -13.05 26.16 -6.20
CA ILE A 139 -12.64 24.97 -5.45
C ILE A 139 -12.32 23.85 -6.44
N ASP A 140 -13.17 23.61 -7.43
CA ASP A 140 -12.93 22.59 -8.45
C ASP A 140 -11.65 22.87 -9.25
N THR A 141 -11.37 24.12 -9.57
CA THR A 141 -10.10 24.51 -10.23
C THR A 141 -8.88 24.16 -9.37
N VAL A 142 -8.88 24.54 -8.09
CA VAL A 142 -7.78 24.26 -7.16
C VAL A 142 -7.60 22.74 -6.97
N VAL A 143 -8.69 22.02 -6.78
CA VAL A 143 -8.67 20.56 -6.60
C VAL A 143 -8.20 19.86 -7.88
N THR A 144 -8.56 20.37 -9.06
CA THR A 144 -8.08 19.86 -10.34
C THR A 144 -6.57 20.02 -10.51
N ILE A 145 -6.04 21.21 -10.20
CA ILE A 145 -4.59 21.45 -10.23
C ILE A 145 -3.89 20.49 -9.26
N PHE A 146 -4.41 20.36 -8.03
CA PHE A 146 -3.87 19.45 -7.04
C PHE A 146 -3.93 17.98 -7.51
N TRP A 147 -5.01 17.57 -8.16
CA TRP A 147 -5.18 16.23 -8.74
C TRP A 147 -4.13 15.94 -9.81
N VAL A 148 -4.03 16.81 -10.83
CA VAL A 148 -3.11 16.59 -11.95
C VAL A 148 -1.66 16.57 -11.46
N VAL A 149 -1.26 17.56 -10.65
CA VAL A 149 0.09 17.63 -10.07
C VAL A 149 0.34 16.46 -9.13
N GLY A 150 -0.63 16.11 -8.28
CA GLY A 150 -0.52 15.04 -7.30
C GLY A 150 -0.33 13.67 -7.94
N ILE A 151 -1.16 13.32 -8.92
CA ILE A 151 -1.05 12.03 -9.64
C ILE A 151 0.24 12.00 -10.48
N THR A 152 0.61 13.09 -11.16
CA THR A 152 1.87 13.17 -11.91
C THR A 152 3.08 12.91 -11.01
N ASN A 153 3.12 13.54 -9.83
CA ASN A 153 4.19 13.28 -8.84
C ASN A 153 4.10 11.88 -8.25
N ALA A 154 2.91 11.32 -8.06
CA ALA A 154 2.75 9.98 -7.52
C ALA A 154 3.35 8.92 -8.46
N PHE A 155 3.14 9.05 -9.78
CA PHE A 155 3.78 8.19 -10.77
C PHE A 155 5.30 8.43 -10.87
N ASN A 156 5.76 9.67 -10.72
CA ASN A 156 7.20 9.95 -10.68
C ASN A 156 7.88 9.35 -9.43
N LEU A 157 7.23 9.40 -8.27
CA LEU A 157 7.77 8.84 -7.03
C LEU A 157 7.74 7.31 -6.98
N ILE A 158 6.75 6.67 -7.61
CA ILE A 158 6.67 5.19 -7.66
C ILE A 158 7.67 4.57 -8.65
N ASP A 159 8.34 5.37 -9.49
CA ASP A 159 9.45 4.92 -10.35
C ASP A 159 10.74 4.69 -9.55
N ASN A 160 10.64 3.86 -8.53
CA ASN A 160 11.70 3.56 -7.58
C ASN A 160 12.19 2.09 -7.64
N MET A 161 11.55 1.24 -8.46
CA MET A 161 11.86 -0.18 -8.63
C MET A 161 11.53 -0.64 -10.06
N ASP A 162 12.35 -1.56 -10.59
CA ASP A 162 12.24 -2.11 -11.94
C ASP A 162 10.81 -2.54 -12.30
N GLY A 163 10.25 -1.98 -13.34
CA GLY A 163 8.92 -2.29 -13.87
C GLY A 163 7.74 -1.72 -13.09
N LEU A 164 7.95 -1.15 -11.90
CA LEU A 164 6.85 -0.79 -11.01
C LEU A 164 5.97 0.32 -11.61
N CYS A 165 6.56 1.44 -12.00
CA CYS A 165 5.82 2.57 -12.57
C CYS A 165 5.12 2.19 -13.88
N ALA A 166 5.84 1.56 -14.81
CA ALA A 166 5.29 1.14 -16.09
C ALA A 166 4.14 0.14 -15.94
N GLY A 167 4.29 -0.85 -15.05
CA GLY A 167 3.25 -1.88 -14.87
C GLY A 167 2.02 -1.39 -14.12
N VAL A 168 2.17 -0.55 -13.08
CA VAL A 168 1.03 0.08 -12.41
C VAL A 168 0.31 1.02 -13.38
N GLY A 169 1.06 1.79 -14.19
CA GLY A 169 0.50 2.64 -15.23
C GLY A 169 -0.26 1.85 -16.30
N LEU A 170 0.30 0.70 -16.73
CA LEU A 170 -0.37 -0.22 -17.65
C LEU A 170 -1.71 -0.73 -17.10
N ILE A 171 -1.71 -1.20 -15.84
CA ILE A 171 -2.93 -1.66 -15.16
C ILE A 171 -3.96 -0.54 -15.07
N SER A 172 -3.55 0.67 -14.67
CA SER A 172 -4.43 1.83 -14.62
C SER A 172 -5.01 2.18 -16.00
N ALA A 173 -4.19 2.16 -17.05
CA ALA A 173 -4.64 2.44 -18.42
C ALA A 173 -5.64 1.39 -18.93
N ILE A 174 -5.45 0.10 -18.61
CA ILE A 174 -6.40 -0.97 -18.94
C ILE A 174 -7.75 -0.72 -18.25
N PHE A 175 -7.76 -0.41 -16.94
CA PHE A 175 -9.02 -0.15 -16.23
C PHE A 175 -9.71 1.11 -16.72
N LEU A 176 -8.98 2.17 -17.06
CA LEU A 176 -9.54 3.37 -17.69
C LEU A 176 -10.15 3.04 -19.06
N SER A 177 -9.50 2.23 -19.89
CA SER A 177 -10.07 1.80 -21.17
C SER A 177 -11.38 1.03 -20.99
N LEU A 178 -11.44 0.10 -20.03
CA LEU A 178 -12.65 -0.65 -19.68
C LEU A 178 -13.77 0.24 -19.12
N LEU A 179 -13.39 1.29 -18.41
CA LEU A 179 -14.30 2.27 -17.83
C LEU A 179 -14.98 3.11 -18.93
N TYR A 180 -14.24 3.51 -19.95
CA TYR A 180 -14.72 4.33 -21.06
C TYR A 180 -15.34 3.53 -22.20
N GLN A 181 -15.34 2.21 -22.13
CA GLN A 181 -15.93 1.37 -23.15
C GLN A 181 -17.42 1.66 -23.33
N GLY A 182 -17.79 2.19 -24.46
CA GLY A 182 -19.19 2.51 -24.82
C GLY A 182 -19.65 3.96 -24.52
N SER A 183 -18.88 4.77 -23.78
CA SER A 183 -19.30 6.13 -23.40
C SER A 183 -18.46 7.26 -24.02
N LEU A 184 -17.15 7.06 -24.21
CA LEU A 184 -16.21 8.05 -24.76
C LEU A 184 -15.20 7.37 -25.67
N GLY A 185 -15.48 7.40 -26.95
CA GLY A 185 -14.58 6.80 -27.96
C GLY A 185 -13.14 7.28 -27.86
N GLU A 186 -12.91 8.59 -27.71
CA GLU A 186 -11.57 9.20 -27.67
C GLU A 186 -10.79 8.78 -26.41
N ALA A 187 -11.37 8.91 -25.21
CA ALA A 187 -10.70 8.56 -23.94
C ALA A 187 -10.37 7.06 -23.84
N SER A 188 -11.23 6.19 -24.37
CA SER A 188 -10.97 4.75 -24.44
C SER A 188 -9.78 4.44 -25.34
N VAL A 189 -9.72 5.07 -26.53
CA VAL A 189 -8.63 4.90 -27.50
C VAL A 189 -7.30 5.39 -26.93
N ILE A 190 -7.29 6.56 -26.27
CA ILE A 190 -6.10 7.12 -25.63
C ILE A 190 -5.60 6.19 -24.51
N SER A 191 -6.51 5.67 -23.70
CA SER A 191 -6.16 4.70 -22.65
C SER A 191 -5.49 3.45 -23.23
N LEU A 192 -5.98 2.94 -24.34
CA LEU A 192 -5.40 1.80 -25.05
C LEU A 192 -4.03 2.12 -25.68
N ILE A 193 -3.83 3.32 -26.24
CA ILE A 193 -2.54 3.79 -26.74
C ILE A 193 -1.50 3.81 -25.62
N ILE A 194 -1.86 4.36 -24.45
CA ILE A 194 -0.99 4.40 -23.27
C ILE A 194 -0.68 2.97 -22.81
N ALA A 195 -1.68 2.09 -22.74
CA ALA A 195 -1.49 0.69 -22.38
C ALA A 195 -0.55 -0.04 -23.36
N GLY A 196 -0.69 0.19 -24.66
CA GLY A 196 0.20 -0.34 -25.68
C GLY A 196 1.65 0.11 -25.47
N SER A 197 1.88 1.41 -25.34
CA SER A 197 3.22 1.97 -25.11
C SER A 197 3.87 1.40 -23.86
N LEU A 198 3.16 1.40 -22.74
CA LEU A 198 3.67 0.88 -21.46
C LEU A 198 3.92 -0.64 -21.51
N GLY A 199 3.06 -1.39 -22.19
CA GLY A 199 3.25 -2.81 -22.44
C GLY A 199 4.53 -3.09 -23.22
N GLY A 200 4.80 -2.35 -24.31
CA GLY A 200 6.03 -2.46 -25.10
C GLY A 200 7.29 -2.11 -24.31
N PHE A 201 7.24 -1.05 -23.49
CA PHE A 201 8.35 -0.64 -22.64
C PHE A 201 8.66 -1.65 -21.53
N LEU A 202 7.63 -2.25 -20.95
CA LEU A 202 7.76 -3.17 -19.81
C LEU A 202 8.61 -4.40 -20.12
N PHE A 203 8.71 -4.83 -21.39
CA PHE A 203 9.60 -5.92 -21.80
C PHE A 203 11.08 -5.64 -21.46
N TYR A 204 11.49 -4.37 -21.48
CA TYR A 204 12.87 -3.97 -21.21
C TYR A 204 13.08 -3.42 -19.80
N ASN A 205 12.00 -2.98 -19.16
CA ASN A 205 12.03 -2.34 -17.85
C ASN A 205 11.67 -3.30 -16.71
N PHE A 206 11.03 -4.47 -16.99
CA PHE A 206 10.72 -5.45 -15.95
C PHE A 206 11.99 -6.05 -15.35
N ASN A 207 11.95 -6.40 -14.07
CA ASN A 207 13.12 -6.89 -13.31
C ASN A 207 13.73 -8.18 -13.88
N PRO A 208 15.04 -8.21 -14.21
CA PRO A 208 16.02 -7.12 -14.09
C PRO A 208 15.93 -6.12 -15.26
N ALA A 209 15.77 -4.84 -14.94
CA ALA A 209 15.61 -3.80 -15.97
C ALA A 209 16.89 -3.60 -16.77
N SER A 210 16.74 -3.45 -18.10
CA SER A 210 17.82 -3.15 -19.03
C SER A 210 17.91 -1.65 -19.39
N ILE A 211 16.83 -0.90 -19.09
CA ILE A 211 16.72 0.55 -19.27
C ILE A 211 15.71 1.12 -18.27
N PHE A 212 15.99 2.32 -17.72
CA PHE A 212 15.08 3.10 -16.89
C PHE A 212 14.37 4.16 -17.72
N MET A 213 13.11 4.48 -17.32
CA MET A 213 12.32 5.46 -18.04
C MET A 213 12.79 6.90 -17.81
N GLY A 214 13.31 7.21 -16.61
CA GLY A 214 13.67 8.55 -16.18
C GLY A 214 12.44 9.43 -15.90
N ASP A 215 12.72 10.68 -15.51
CA ASP A 215 11.68 11.66 -15.23
C ASP A 215 10.90 12.05 -16.48
N CYS A 216 11.54 12.02 -17.65
CA CYS A 216 10.88 12.23 -18.94
C CYS A 216 9.78 11.20 -19.24
N GLY A 217 9.90 9.96 -18.73
CA GLY A 217 8.88 8.92 -18.90
C GLY A 217 7.80 8.98 -17.83
N SER A 218 8.19 9.04 -16.55
CA SER A 218 7.25 8.98 -15.42
C SER A 218 6.30 10.19 -15.36
N LEU A 219 6.76 11.41 -15.73
CA LEU A 219 5.92 12.59 -15.81
C LEU A 219 4.89 12.49 -16.94
N VAL A 220 5.27 11.95 -18.10
CA VAL A 220 4.37 11.71 -19.24
C VAL A 220 3.27 10.71 -18.84
N ILE A 221 3.64 9.59 -18.19
CA ILE A 221 2.69 8.58 -17.73
C ILE A 221 1.71 9.20 -16.72
N GLY A 222 2.25 9.85 -15.68
CA GLY A 222 1.44 10.41 -14.61
C GLY A 222 0.46 11.48 -15.10
N PHE A 223 0.89 12.38 -15.97
CA PHE A 223 0.02 13.40 -16.55
C PHE A 223 -1.05 12.80 -17.45
N SER A 224 -0.69 11.92 -18.38
CA SER A 224 -1.65 11.31 -19.29
C SER A 224 -2.75 10.55 -18.53
N LEU A 225 -2.37 9.78 -17.52
CA LEU A 225 -3.31 9.02 -16.69
C LEU A 225 -4.15 9.94 -15.79
N SER A 226 -3.55 11.02 -15.24
CA SER A 226 -4.29 11.98 -14.42
C SER A 226 -5.40 12.67 -15.20
N MET A 227 -5.11 13.03 -16.47
CA MET A 227 -6.09 13.61 -17.40
C MET A 227 -7.24 12.64 -17.68
N LEU A 228 -6.93 11.37 -17.97
CA LEU A 228 -7.98 10.37 -18.17
C LEU A 228 -8.82 10.16 -16.90
N GLY A 229 -8.22 10.16 -15.72
CA GLY A 229 -8.97 10.10 -14.46
C GLY A 229 -9.87 11.32 -14.24
N LEU A 230 -9.46 12.51 -14.69
CA LEU A 230 -10.23 13.75 -14.60
C LEU A 230 -11.45 13.73 -15.55
N VAL A 231 -11.26 13.27 -16.78
CA VAL A 231 -12.32 13.19 -17.80
C VAL A 231 -13.49 12.32 -17.34
N TYR A 232 -13.27 11.37 -16.45
CA TYR A 232 -14.36 10.57 -15.88
C TYR A 232 -15.41 11.43 -15.15
N SER A 233 -15.01 12.52 -14.52
CA SER A 233 -15.94 13.44 -13.84
C SER A 233 -16.78 14.28 -14.82
N GLU A 234 -16.28 14.50 -16.04
CA GLU A 234 -16.98 15.28 -17.07
C GLU A 234 -18.13 14.51 -17.73
N VAL A 235 -17.95 13.20 -17.90
CA VAL A 235 -18.79 12.39 -18.80
C VAL A 235 -19.72 11.47 -18.06
N SER A 236 -19.40 11.15 -16.83
CA SER A 236 -20.16 10.18 -16.10
C SER A 236 -21.45 10.80 -15.55
N ALA A 237 -22.61 10.36 -16.08
CA ALA A 237 -23.93 10.53 -15.43
C ALA A 237 -24.04 9.68 -14.15
N ALA A 238 -22.93 9.12 -13.66
CA ALA A 238 -22.85 8.29 -12.48
C ALA A 238 -23.21 9.06 -11.21
N HIS A 239 -23.62 8.33 -10.19
CA HIS A 239 -23.88 8.93 -8.89
C HIS A 239 -22.60 9.53 -8.27
N ARG A 240 -22.75 10.57 -7.44
CA ARG A 240 -21.63 11.35 -6.87
C ARG A 240 -20.51 10.52 -6.24
N LEU A 241 -20.83 9.43 -5.54
CA LEU A 241 -19.83 8.56 -4.94
C LEU A 241 -18.92 7.92 -5.98
N SER A 242 -19.46 7.52 -7.14
CA SER A 242 -18.67 6.95 -8.23
C SER A 242 -17.69 7.97 -8.81
N LEU A 243 -18.11 9.24 -8.95
CA LEU A 243 -17.26 10.31 -9.48
C LEU A 243 -15.96 10.49 -8.67
N TYR A 244 -16.04 10.32 -7.34
CA TYR A 244 -14.87 10.43 -6.45
C TYR A 244 -14.09 9.13 -6.36
N ALA A 245 -14.81 8.02 -6.12
CA ALA A 245 -14.21 6.76 -5.74
C ALA A 245 -13.49 6.07 -6.90
N VAL A 246 -14.05 6.12 -8.12
CA VAL A 246 -13.50 5.37 -9.26
C VAL A 246 -12.08 5.81 -9.62
N PRO A 247 -11.78 7.12 -9.85
CA PRO A 247 -10.41 7.55 -10.12
C PRO A 247 -9.46 7.25 -8.96
N LEU A 248 -9.91 7.44 -7.70
CA LEU A 248 -9.11 7.14 -6.51
C LEU A 248 -8.76 5.65 -6.43
N MET A 249 -9.68 4.75 -6.74
CA MET A 249 -9.46 3.30 -6.72
C MET A 249 -8.51 2.86 -7.84
N ILE A 250 -8.61 3.43 -9.04
CA ILE A 250 -7.71 3.11 -10.16
C ILE A 250 -6.27 3.53 -9.86
N PHE A 251 -6.07 4.68 -9.19
CA PHE A 251 -4.76 5.20 -8.81
C PHE A 251 -4.37 4.92 -7.36
N MET A 252 -5.02 3.97 -6.71
CA MET A 252 -4.82 3.67 -5.28
C MET A 252 -3.35 3.39 -4.94
N VAL A 253 -2.64 2.61 -5.76
CA VAL A 253 -1.23 2.24 -5.50
C VAL A 253 -0.31 3.45 -5.48
N PRO A 254 -0.22 4.30 -6.53
CA PRO A 254 0.63 5.49 -6.50
C PRO A 254 0.20 6.51 -5.44
N ILE A 255 -1.11 6.69 -5.20
CA ILE A 255 -1.61 7.60 -4.17
C ILE A 255 -1.15 7.17 -2.78
N LEU A 256 -1.32 5.89 -2.43
CA LEU A 256 -0.96 5.39 -1.10
C LEU A 256 0.56 5.34 -0.89
N ASP A 257 1.35 4.97 -1.89
CA ASP A 257 2.81 5.01 -1.78
C ASP A 257 3.30 6.43 -1.49
N THR A 258 2.84 7.40 -2.29
CA THR A 258 3.22 8.81 -2.14
C THR A 258 2.76 9.39 -0.81
N THR A 259 1.51 9.15 -0.40
CA THR A 259 0.99 9.65 0.88
C THR A 259 1.70 9.03 2.06
N MET A 260 1.97 7.72 2.04
CA MET A 260 2.73 7.04 3.08
C MET A 260 4.15 7.60 3.21
N VAL A 261 4.88 7.67 2.10
CA VAL A 261 6.27 8.16 2.09
C VAL A 261 6.34 9.60 2.55
N THR A 262 5.48 10.47 2.03
CA THR A 262 5.42 11.88 2.41
C THR A 262 5.08 12.04 3.89
N SER A 263 4.06 11.33 4.38
CA SER A 263 3.67 11.35 5.80
C SER A 263 4.79 10.87 6.72
N VAL A 264 5.42 9.73 6.40
CA VAL A 264 6.54 9.19 7.18
C VAL A 264 7.74 10.14 7.19
N ARG A 265 8.08 10.75 6.04
CA ARG A 265 9.17 11.73 5.95
C ARG A 265 8.88 12.99 6.78
N LEU A 266 7.67 13.55 6.66
CA LEU A 266 7.28 14.73 7.44
C LEU A 266 7.25 14.42 8.94
N LEU A 267 6.67 13.29 9.36
CA LEU A 267 6.65 12.84 10.75
C LEU A 267 8.06 12.54 11.30
N SER A 268 9.00 12.17 10.42
CA SER A 268 10.41 11.95 10.76
C SER A 268 11.28 13.21 10.61
N GLY A 269 10.69 14.37 10.25
CA GLY A 269 11.35 15.65 10.01
C GLY A 269 12.29 15.71 8.82
N ARG A 270 12.11 14.79 7.89
CA ARG A 270 12.81 14.78 6.62
C ARG A 270 12.06 15.64 5.60
N ARG A 271 12.79 16.21 4.65
CA ARG A 271 12.16 16.88 3.50
C ARG A 271 11.45 15.85 2.63
N ALA A 272 10.20 16.10 2.24
CA ALA A 272 9.42 15.21 1.37
C ALA A 272 10.13 14.91 0.04
N SER A 273 10.88 15.89 -0.50
CA SER A 273 11.62 15.80 -1.77
C SER A 273 12.94 15.02 -1.71
N LYS A 274 13.42 14.61 -0.52
CA LYS A 274 14.67 13.85 -0.42
C LYS A 274 14.43 12.39 -0.78
N GLY A 275 15.11 11.86 -1.82
CA GLY A 275 15.06 10.45 -2.20
C GLY A 275 15.43 9.51 -1.05
N GLY A 276 14.91 8.26 -1.09
CA GLY A 276 15.21 7.26 -0.06
C GLY A 276 14.61 5.89 -0.36
N LYS A 277 15.00 4.88 0.43
CA LYS A 277 14.53 3.49 0.33
C LYS A 277 13.31 3.23 1.23
N ASP A 278 12.39 4.16 1.32
CA ASP A 278 11.26 4.17 2.26
C ASP A 278 9.88 3.96 1.61
N HIS A 279 9.85 3.73 0.30
CA HIS A 279 8.65 3.42 -0.47
C HIS A 279 8.03 2.06 -0.11
N THR A 280 6.75 1.87 -0.41
CA THR A 280 6.00 0.63 -0.19
C THR A 280 6.73 -0.59 -0.77
N SER A 281 7.26 -0.46 -2.00
CA SER A 281 8.03 -1.49 -2.69
C SER A 281 9.28 -1.92 -1.91
N HIS A 282 10.06 -0.96 -1.41
CA HIS A 282 11.26 -1.22 -0.62
C HIS A 282 10.93 -1.87 0.74
N ARG A 283 9.84 -1.44 1.38
CA ARG A 283 9.36 -2.03 2.64
C ARG A 283 8.91 -3.48 2.46
N LEU A 284 8.28 -3.82 1.33
CA LEU A 284 7.94 -5.20 0.98
C LEU A 284 9.20 -6.08 0.82
N VAL A 285 10.28 -5.52 0.26
CA VAL A 285 11.57 -6.24 0.17
C VAL A 285 12.20 -6.41 1.56
N LEU A 286 12.13 -5.40 2.43
CA LEU A 286 12.56 -5.54 3.84
C LEU A 286 11.77 -6.62 4.57
N MET A 287 10.52 -6.88 4.18
CA MET A 287 9.71 -8.02 4.68
C MET A 287 10.16 -9.38 4.13
N GLY A 288 11.20 -9.44 3.28
CA GLY A 288 11.74 -10.68 2.73
C GLY A 288 11.11 -11.13 1.41
N LEU A 289 10.34 -10.28 0.73
CA LEU A 289 10.00 -10.50 -0.66
C LEU A 289 11.21 -10.16 -1.54
N ASN A 290 11.41 -10.88 -2.64
CA ASN A 290 12.35 -10.41 -3.65
C ASN A 290 11.71 -9.26 -4.46
N GLU A 291 12.52 -8.45 -5.14
CA GLU A 291 12.08 -7.28 -5.92
C GLU A 291 10.93 -7.62 -6.87
N LYS A 292 11.08 -8.68 -7.67
CA LYS A 292 10.06 -9.15 -8.61
C LYS A 292 8.73 -9.48 -7.93
N LYS A 293 8.77 -10.17 -6.77
CA LYS A 293 7.55 -10.51 -6.01
C LYS A 293 6.91 -9.29 -5.38
N ALA A 294 7.70 -8.32 -4.92
CA ALA A 294 7.19 -7.06 -4.38
C ALA A 294 6.43 -6.27 -5.45
N VAL A 295 6.99 -6.16 -6.66
CA VAL A 295 6.35 -5.49 -7.80
C VAL A 295 5.07 -6.21 -8.22
N LEU A 296 5.11 -7.55 -8.39
CA LEU A 296 3.92 -8.34 -8.73
C LEU A 296 2.82 -8.26 -7.66
N PHE A 297 3.19 -8.15 -6.39
CA PHE A 297 2.24 -7.95 -5.31
C PHE A 297 1.53 -6.58 -5.43
N LEU A 298 2.26 -5.52 -5.74
CA LEU A 298 1.69 -4.18 -5.98
C LEU A 298 0.82 -4.15 -7.25
N TYR A 299 1.16 -4.90 -8.30
CA TYR A 299 0.29 -5.12 -9.46
C TYR A 299 -1.03 -5.78 -9.06
N GLY A 300 -0.97 -6.80 -8.20
CA GLY A 300 -2.17 -7.46 -7.67
C GLY A 300 -3.08 -6.49 -6.92
N ILE A 301 -2.50 -5.60 -6.09
CA ILE A 301 -3.25 -4.54 -5.40
C ILE A 301 -3.87 -3.58 -6.42
N GLY A 302 -3.10 -3.14 -7.42
CA GLY A 302 -3.61 -2.26 -8.49
C GLY A 302 -4.76 -2.90 -9.28
N ALA A 303 -4.66 -4.21 -9.56
CA ALA A 303 -5.73 -4.95 -10.24
C ALA A 303 -7.00 -5.06 -9.38
N VAL A 304 -6.87 -5.39 -8.08
CA VAL A 304 -8.01 -5.50 -7.15
C VAL A 304 -8.68 -4.14 -6.96
N SER A 305 -7.91 -3.08 -6.76
CA SER A 305 -8.47 -1.73 -6.60
C SER A 305 -9.09 -1.20 -7.89
N GLY A 306 -8.48 -1.43 -9.05
CA GLY A 306 -9.03 -1.07 -10.35
C GLY A 306 -10.33 -1.82 -10.67
N MET A 307 -10.39 -3.13 -10.35
CA MET A 307 -11.62 -3.93 -10.46
C MET A 307 -12.73 -3.39 -9.55
N SER A 308 -12.40 -2.99 -8.31
CA SER A 308 -13.34 -2.35 -7.39
C SER A 308 -13.88 -1.02 -7.96
N GLY A 309 -13.00 -0.20 -8.56
CA GLY A 309 -13.42 1.01 -9.27
C GLY A 309 -14.37 0.72 -10.43
N LEU A 310 -14.03 -0.26 -11.29
CA LEU A 310 -14.86 -0.66 -12.41
C LEU A 310 -16.21 -1.23 -11.95
N PHE A 311 -16.26 -2.02 -10.88
CA PHE A 311 -17.51 -2.49 -10.28
C PHE A 311 -18.36 -1.32 -9.80
N THR A 312 -17.75 -0.35 -9.13
CA THR A 312 -18.40 0.86 -8.61
C THR A 312 -19.05 1.70 -9.71
N SER A 313 -18.38 1.82 -10.86
CA SER A 313 -18.95 2.58 -12.01
C SER A 313 -20.22 1.96 -12.59
N ARG A 314 -20.45 0.67 -12.35
CA ARG A 314 -21.58 -0.11 -12.88
C ARG A 314 -22.67 -0.40 -11.86
N THR A 315 -22.49 0.04 -10.61
CA THR A 315 -23.42 -0.22 -9.51
C THR A 315 -24.04 1.06 -8.96
N ASP A 316 -25.12 0.94 -8.19
CA ASP A 316 -25.79 2.06 -7.56
C ASP A 316 -25.02 2.62 -6.35
N THR A 317 -25.37 3.83 -5.92
CA THR A 317 -24.78 4.53 -4.77
C THR A 317 -24.76 3.70 -3.49
N PHE A 318 -25.77 2.86 -3.31
CA PHE A 318 -25.93 2.06 -2.09
C PHE A 318 -25.18 0.72 -2.13
N THR A 319 -24.85 0.20 -3.31
CA THR A 319 -24.09 -1.05 -3.44
C THR A 319 -22.57 -0.78 -3.46
N SER A 320 -22.17 0.31 -4.08
CA SER A 320 -20.75 0.70 -4.23
C SER A 320 -19.92 0.66 -2.93
N PRO A 321 -20.41 1.18 -1.77
CA PRO A 321 -19.64 1.13 -0.52
C PRO A 321 -19.32 -0.28 -0.04
N THR A 322 -20.14 -1.28 -0.39
CA THR A 322 -19.92 -2.67 0.04
C THR A 322 -18.62 -3.27 -0.51
N VAL A 323 -18.10 -2.74 -1.62
CA VAL A 323 -16.84 -3.18 -2.24
C VAL A 323 -15.72 -2.17 -1.99
N ILE A 324 -15.98 -0.87 -2.18
CA ILE A 324 -14.97 0.19 -2.00
C ILE A 324 -14.39 0.15 -0.58
N VAL A 325 -15.27 0.12 0.43
CA VAL A 325 -14.84 0.26 1.83
C VAL A 325 -13.93 -0.87 2.29
N PRO A 326 -14.27 -2.17 2.10
CA PRO A 326 -13.37 -3.26 2.46
C PRO A 326 -12.03 -3.22 1.72
N VAL A 327 -12.05 -2.96 0.41
CA VAL A 327 -10.83 -2.93 -0.40
C VAL A 327 -9.94 -1.76 0.03
N ALA A 328 -10.48 -0.54 0.10
CA ALA A 328 -9.73 0.64 0.52
C ALA A 328 -9.19 0.49 1.95
N THR A 329 -9.99 -0.02 2.89
CA THR A 329 -9.57 -0.25 4.28
C THR A 329 -8.46 -1.29 4.37
N SER A 330 -8.55 -2.39 3.64
CA SER A 330 -7.53 -3.44 3.64
C SER A 330 -6.19 -2.92 3.11
N ILE A 331 -6.22 -2.14 2.02
CA ILE A 331 -5.01 -1.56 1.42
C ILE A 331 -4.43 -0.47 2.34
N LEU A 332 -5.29 0.36 2.96
CA LEU A 332 -4.87 1.39 3.92
C LEU A 332 -4.22 0.76 5.17
N LEU A 333 -4.82 -0.28 5.75
CA LEU A 333 -4.25 -1.02 6.88
C LEU A 333 -2.90 -1.64 6.52
N MET A 334 -2.78 -2.25 5.35
CA MET A 334 -1.51 -2.76 4.84
C MET A 334 -0.47 -1.63 4.76
N THR A 335 -0.84 -0.47 4.22
CA THR A 335 0.04 0.70 4.11
C THR A 335 0.48 1.20 5.48
N ILE A 336 -0.43 1.27 6.47
CA ILE A 336 -0.12 1.64 7.85
C ILE A 336 0.85 0.62 8.47
N TYR A 337 0.65 -0.68 8.23
CA TYR A 337 1.56 -1.71 8.73
C TYR A 337 2.95 -1.59 8.13
N LEU A 338 3.04 -1.36 6.81
CA LEU A 338 4.31 -1.11 6.14
C LEU A 338 4.99 0.16 6.65
N ALA A 339 4.24 1.23 6.94
CA ALA A 339 4.77 2.48 7.47
C ALA A 339 5.48 2.32 8.83
N GLN A 340 5.11 1.30 9.62
CA GLN A 340 5.74 1.03 10.92
C GLN A 340 7.12 0.35 10.81
N LEU A 341 7.51 -0.12 9.63
CA LEU A 341 8.85 -0.67 9.41
C LEU A 341 9.90 0.44 9.52
N ARG A 342 10.87 0.25 10.41
CA ARG A 342 11.98 1.19 10.56
C ARG A 342 12.96 1.02 9.40
N VAL A 343 13.04 2.02 8.56
CA VAL A 343 13.97 2.05 7.41
C VAL A 343 15.25 2.79 7.76
N TYR A 344 15.21 3.70 8.74
CA TYR A 344 16.32 4.59 9.11
C TYR A 344 16.72 4.43 10.59
N PRO A 345 18.01 4.55 10.96
CA PRO A 345 18.48 4.46 12.35
C PRO A 345 17.99 5.62 13.22
N GLU A 346 17.80 5.37 14.51
CA GLU A 346 17.23 6.33 15.49
C GLU A 346 18.02 7.64 15.64
N LYS A 347 19.30 7.66 15.33
CA LYS A 347 20.17 8.86 15.46
C LYS A 347 19.72 10.06 14.60
N GLU A 348 18.92 9.83 13.56
CA GLU A 348 18.39 10.92 12.73
C GLU A 348 17.16 11.61 13.36
N PHE A 349 16.46 10.94 14.28
CA PHE A 349 15.29 11.49 14.98
C PHE A 349 15.65 12.51 16.07
N SER A 350 16.86 12.46 16.59
CA SER A 350 17.30 13.37 17.68
C SER A 350 17.48 14.84 17.23
N ARG A 351 17.70 15.08 15.92
CA ARG A 351 17.86 16.43 15.36
C ARG A 351 16.59 17.26 15.26
N LEU A 352 15.45 16.65 15.55
CA LEU A 352 14.12 17.29 15.42
C LEU A 352 13.55 17.81 16.74
N ARG A 353 14.21 17.52 17.85
CA ARG A 353 13.72 17.84 19.19
C ARG A 353 13.49 19.35 19.42
N ASP A 354 14.10 20.21 18.58
CA ASP A 354 14.15 21.65 18.79
C ASP A 354 13.26 22.49 17.84
N LYS A 355 12.32 21.86 17.09
CA LYS A 355 11.40 22.63 16.23
C LYS A 355 10.03 22.81 16.86
N PRO A 356 9.37 23.98 16.72
CA PRO A 356 8.14 24.34 17.44
C PRO A 356 6.91 23.48 17.14
N TYR A 357 6.87 22.75 16.01
CA TYR A 357 5.77 21.82 15.66
C TYR A 357 6.08 20.35 16.02
N THR A 358 7.28 20.05 16.48
CA THR A 358 7.69 18.69 16.86
C THR A 358 6.88 18.13 18.04
N PRO A 359 6.48 18.91 19.06
CA PRO A 359 5.63 18.43 20.13
C PRO A 359 4.29 17.90 19.64
N ILE A 360 3.62 18.59 18.72
CA ILE A 360 2.31 18.18 18.18
C ILE A 360 2.44 16.92 17.33
N LEU A 361 3.49 16.82 16.50
CA LEU A 361 3.73 15.65 15.65
C LEU A 361 4.20 14.43 16.45
N MET A 362 5.05 14.63 17.47
CA MET A 362 5.40 13.56 18.43
C MET A 362 4.19 13.12 19.22
N GLU A 363 3.35 14.04 19.69
CA GLU A 363 2.13 13.73 20.42
C GLU A 363 1.13 12.93 19.58
N LEU A 364 0.97 13.25 18.29
CA LEU A 364 0.17 12.47 17.33
C LEU A 364 0.76 11.07 17.09
N THR A 365 2.08 10.95 17.02
CA THR A 365 2.76 9.64 16.89
C THR A 365 2.65 8.81 18.17
N TYR A 366 2.66 9.45 19.34
CA TYR A 366 2.42 8.80 20.66
C TYR A 366 0.94 8.49 20.89
N LYS A 367 0.02 9.28 20.33
CA LYS A 367 -1.44 9.04 20.46
C LYS A 367 -1.94 8.05 19.40
N ARG A 368 -1.28 6.91 19.24
CA ARG A 368 -1.80 5.76 18.46
C ARG A 368 -3.27 5.45 18.75
N GLN A 369 -3.72 5.75 19.95
CA GLN A 369 -5.11 5.61 20.40
C GLN A 369 -6.09 6.44 19.56
N ILE A 370 -5.73 7.65 19.11
CA ILE A 370 -6.60 8.49 18.28
C ILE A 370 -6.85 7.84 16.92
N VAL A 371 -5.79 7.32 16.30
CA VAL A 371 -5.90 6.62 15.01
C VAL A 371 -6.79 5.38 15.14
N LEU A 372 -6.70 4.68 16.26
CA LEU A 372 -7.55 3.54 16.57
C LEU A 372 -9.02 3.93 16.74
N VAL A 373 -9.29 4.99 17.48
CA VAL A 373 -10.67 5.48 17.67
C VAL A 373 -11.28 5.91 16.35
N ILE A 374 -10.52 6.61 15.48
CA ILE A 374 -10.98 7.00 14.13
C ILE A 374 -11.27 5.77 13.28
N LEU A 375 -10.38 4.78 13.31
CA LEU A 375 -10.58 3.51 12.61
C LEU A 375 -11.83 2.78 13.13
N ASP A 376 -12.03 2.74 14.45
CA ASP A 376 -13.20 2.09 15.03
C ASP A 376 -14.50 2.81 14.69
N ILE A 377 -14.51 4.15 14.69
CA ILE A 377 -15.67 4.94 14.19
C ILE A 377 -16.03 4.53 12.78
N PHE A 378 -15.01 4.43 11.91
CA PHE A 378 -15.21 4.02 10.53
C PHE A 378 -15.71 2.58 10.41
N LEU A 379 -15.10 1.64 11.13
CA LEU A 379 -15.51 0.22 11.12
C LEU A 379 -16.90 0.00 11.70
N ILE A 380 -17.25 0.69 12.80
CA ILE A 380 -18.58 0.67 13.41
C ILE A 380 -19.61 1.19 12.42
N SER A 381 -19.33 2.34 11.79
CA SER A 381 -20.24 2.95 10.81
C SER A 381 -20.47 2.02 9.61
N PHE A 382 -19.39 1.38 9.14
CA PHE A 382 -19.48 0.43 8.04
C PHE A 382 -20.19 -0.87 8.42
N ALA A 383 -19.92 -1.42 9.61
CA ALA A 383 -20.62 -2.61 10.11
C ALA A 383 -22.12 -2.36 10.23
N TYR A 384 -22.50 -1.20 10.78
CA TYR A 384 -23.90 -0.80 10.89
C TYR A 384 -24.55 -0.56 9.53
N TYR A 385 -23.85 0.09 8.60
CA TYR A 385 -24.31 0.24 7.21
C TYR A 385 -24.50 -1.13 6.54
N LEU A 386 -23.54 -2.02 6.63
CA LEU A 386 -23.58 -3.32 6.00
C LEU A 386 -24.71 -4.20 6.61
N SER A 387 -25.01 -4.04 7.90
CA SER A 387 -26.13 -4.75 8.55
C SER A 387 -27.48 -4.35 7.95
N TYR A 388 -27.68 -3.06 7.64
CA TYR A 388 -28.85 -2.61 6.91
C TYR A 388 -28.90 -3.12 5.48
N ARG A 389 -27.75 -3.09 4.79
CA ARG A 389 -27.66 -3.54 3.39
C ARG A 389 -27.89 -5.04 3.23
N LEU A 390 -27.43 -5.85 4.18
CA LEU A 390 -27.66 -7.30 4.21
C LEU A 390 -29.12 -7.64 4.58
N ARG A 391 -29.77 -6.82 5.42
CA ARG A 391 -31.14 -7.07 5.86
C ARG A 391 -32.17 -6.60 4.85
N PHE A 392 -31.93 -5.48 4.16
CA PHE A 392 -32.85 -4.86 3.24
C PHE A 392 -32.21 -4.74 1.85
N SER A 393 -32.86 -5.30 0.84
CA SER A 393 -32.43 -5.26 -0.56
C SER A 393 -33.42 -4.51 -1.44
N GLY A 394 -32.99 -4.09 -2.63
CA GLY A 394 -33.84 -3.47 -3.64
C GLY A 394 -34.43 -2.13 -3.23
N GLY A 395 -35.66 -1.86 -3.68
CA GLY A 395 -36.36 -0.57 -3.51
C GLY A 395 -36.67 -0.15 -2.07
N ALA A 396 -36.61 -1.06 -1.10
CA ALA A 396 -36.83 -0.74 0.30
C ALA A 396 -35.61 -0.05 0.97
N PHE A 397 -34.42 -0.25 0.44
CA PHE A 397 -33.18 0.22 1.08
C PHE A 397 -33.10 1.76 1.24
N PRO A 398 -33.51 2.62 0.28
CA PRO A 398 -33.48 4.08 0.44
C PRO A 398 -34.27 4.59 1.65
N PHE A 399 -35.39 3.94 1.99
CA PHE A 399 -36.16 4.26 3.21
C PHE A 399 -35.36 3.91 4.46
N TYR A 400 -34.82 2.71 4.54
CA TYR A 400 -34.04 2.25 5.67
C TYR A 400 -32.68 2.95 5.81
N PHE A 401 -32.11 3.45 4.71
CA PHE A 401 -30.89 4.26 4.74
C PHE A 401 -31.10 5.60 5.49
N LYS A 402 -32.28 6.21 5.40
CA LYS A 402 -32.62 7.39 6.21
C LYS A 402 -32.66 7.05 7.71
N ILE A 403 -33.18 5.88 8.07
CA ILE A 403 -33.22 5.40 9.47
C ILE A 403 -31.81 5.10 9.96
N PHE A 404 -30.98 4.46 9.13
CA PHE A 404 -29.56 4.26 9.40
C PHE A 404 -28.86 5.59 9.72
N LEU A 405 -28.94 6.59 8.85
CA LEU A 405 -28.30 7.89 9.05
C LEU A 405 -28.77 8.58 10.34
N LYS A 406 -30.04 8.50 10.64
CA LYS A 406 -30.63 9.11 11.83
C LYS A 406 -30.15 8.46 13.12
N SER A 407 -29.97 7.14 13.15
CA SER A 407 -29.57 6.38 14.33
C SER A 407 -28.04 6.21 14.48
N LEU A 408 -27.28 6.41 13.40
CA LEU A 408 -25.84 6.20 13.36
C LEU A 408 -25.07 6.96 14.48
N PRO A 409 -25.32 8.27 14.76
CA PRO A 409 -24.61 8.98 15.82
C PRO A 409 -24.80 8.36 17.20
N ALA A 410 -26.04 7.93 17.51
CA ALA A 410 -26.35 7.28 18.79
C ALA A 410 -25.64 5.92 18.92
N VAL A 411 -25.62 5.13 17.86
CA VAL A 411 -24.93 3.83 17.84
C VAL A 411 -23.42 4.00 17.99
N ILE A 412 -22.81 4.97 17.29
CA ILE A 412 -21.37 5.28 17.43
C ILE A 412 -21.05 5.68 18.86
N ALA A 413 -21.81 6.61 19.43
CA ALA A 413 -21.60 7.10 20.79
C ALA A 413 -21.68 5.97 21.82
N CYS A 414 -22.71 5.12 21.74
CA CYS A 414 -22.87 3.97 22.64
C CYS A 414 -21.71 2.97 22.53
N LYS A 415 -21.30 2.66 21.30
CA LYS A 415 -20.21 1.71 21.07
C LYS A 415 -18.85 2.25 21.52
N LEU A 416 -18.54 3.51 21.24
CA LEU A 416 -17.30 4.14 21.71
C LEU A 416 -17.27 4.23 23.23
N LEU A 417 -18.38 4.59 23.88
CA LEU A 417 -18.50 4.63 25.32
C LEU A 417 -18.24 3.26 25.96
N ALA A 418 -18.87 2.22 25.43
CA ALA A 418 -18.65 0.85 25.90
C ALA A 418 -17.19 0.39 25.71
N PHE A 419 -16.57 0.71 24.58
CA PHE A 419 -15.17 0.38 24.31
C PHE A 419 -14.21 1.14 25.23
N TYR A 420 -14.49 2.40 25.51
CA TYR A 420 -13.71 3.20 26.43
C TYR A 420 -13.81 2.68 27.87
N THR A 421 -15.02 2.43 28.37
CA THR A 421 -15.26 1.97 29.75
C THR A 421 -14.68 0.59 30.01
N LEU A 422 -14.73 -0.32 29.05
CA LEU A 422 -14.17 -1.66 29.16
C LEU A 422 -12.68 -1.75 28.77
N GLY A 423 -12.03 -0.62 28.53
CA GLY A 423 -10.58 -0.56 28.36
C GLY A 423 -10.05 -1.13 27.03
N VAL A 424 -10.89 -1.23 26.01
CA VAL A 424 -10.51 -1.72 24.66
C VAL A 424 -9.30 -0.95 24.11
N TYR A 425 -9.15 0.32 24.45
CA TYR A 425 -8.06 1.19 24.00
C TYR A 425 -6.81 1.15 24.89
N ARG A 426 -6.83 0.37 25.99
CA ARG A 426 -5.67 0.23 26.90
C ARG A 426 -4.72 -0.89 26.48
N ALA A 427 -5.17 -1.80 25.62
CA ALA A 427 -4.36 -2.91 25.12
C ALA A 427 -3.21 -2.43 24.22
N ILE A 428 -2.03 -3.06 24.37
CA ILE A 428 -0.85 -2.76 23.53
C ILE A 428 -1.04 -3.44 22.18
N TRP A 429 -1.07 -2.63 21.14
CA TRP A 429 -1.12 -3.12 19.76
C TRP A 429 0.07 -4.05 19.46
N GLY A 430 -0.19 -5.23 18.97
CA GLY A 430 0.84 -6.23 18.65
C GLY A 430 1.04 -7.33 19.69
N GLN A 431 0.41 -7.22 20.87
CA GLN A 431 0.46 -8.25 21.91
C GLN A 431 -0.94 -8.77 22.27
N MET A 432 -1.81 -8.92 21.26
CA MET A 432 -3.17 -9.43 21.47
C MET A 432 -3.13 -10.82 22.10
N SER A 433 -3.72 -10.96 23.27
CA SER A 433 -3.85 -12.18 24.05
C SER A 433 -5.26 -12.79 23.87
N THR A 434 -5.47 -14.02 24.28
CA THR A 434 -6.79 -14.65 24.36
C THR A 434 -7.74 -13.90 25.29
N THR A 435 -7.20 -13.29 26.35
CA THR A 435 -7.96 -12.41 27.29
C THR A 435 -8.46 -11.15 26.58
N ASP A 436 -7.69 -10.59 25.64
CA ASP A 436 -8.12 -9.42 24.87
C ASP A 436 -9.26 -9.77 23.91
N VAL A 437 -9.24 -10.96 23.29
CA VAL A 437 -10.35 -11.44 22.45
C VAL A 437 -11.64 -11.48 23.26
N TYR A 438 -11.60 -12.05 24.46
CA TYR A 438 -12.76 -12.08 25.36
C TYR A 438 -13.23 -10.67 25.73
N ALA A 439 -12.31 -9.76 26.05
CA ALA A 439 -12.63 -8.37 26.36
C ALA A 439 -13.30 -7.65 25.17
N TYR A 440 -12.85 -7.87 23.94
CA TYR A 440 -13.45 -7.27 22.74
C TYR A 440 -14.86 -7.82 22.46
N VAL A 441 -15.08 -9.13 22.60
CA VAL A 441 -16.41 -9.73 22.47
C VAL A 441 -17.36 -9.19 23.53
N LYS A 442 -16.93 -9.13 24.80
CA LYS A 442 -17.71 -8.56 25.90
C LYS A 442 -18.04 -7.09 25.64
N ALA A 443 -17.07 -6.29 25.21
CA ALA A 443 -17.25 -4.88 24.92
C ALA A 443 -18.23 -4.66 23.76
N SER A 444 -18.12 -5.44 22.69
CA SER A 444 -19.02 -5.37 21.55
C SER A 444 -20.45 -5.79 21.92
N SER A 445 -20.61 -6.81 22.74
CA SER A 445 -21.93 -7.25 23.24
C SER A 445 -22.61 -6.16 24.07
N LEU A 446 -21.88 -5.58 25.05
CA LEU A 446 -22.40 -4.49 25.86
C LEU A 446 -22.72 -3.24 25.05
N ALA A 447 -21.86 -2.92 24.08
CA ALA A 447 -22.05 -1.83 23.14
C ALA A 447 -23.34 -1.97 22.33
N THR A 448 -23.63 -3.19 21.87
CA THR A 448 -24.87 -3.48 21.13
C THR A 448 -26.10 -3.37 22.01
N ILE A 449 -26.04 -3.84 23.26
CA ILE A 449 -27.13 -3.67 24.22
C ILE A 449 -27.40 -2.18 24.46
N PHE A 450 -26.35 -1.37 24.72
CA PHE A 450 -26.51 0.07 24.89
C PHE A 450 -27.08 0.74 23.65
N SER A 451 -26.68 0.31 22.46
CA SER A 451 -27.22 0.82 21.20
C SER A 451 -28.74 0.51 21.06
N ILE A 452 -29.15 -0.71 21.41
CA ILE A 452 -30.57 -1.11 21.40
C ILE A 452 -31.36 -0.24 22.40
N VAL A 453 -30.86 -0.10 23.61
CA VAL A 453 -31.48 0.74 24.64
C VAL A 453 -31.61 2.19 24.17
N ALA A 454 -30.53 2.78 23.66
CA ALA A 454 -30.54 4.16 23.17
C ALA A 454 -31.54 4.36 22.03
N VAL A 455 -31.57 3.45 21.05
CA VAL A 455 -32.53 3.50 19.95
C VAL A 455 -33.96 3.34 20.43
N THR A 456 -34.19 2.47 21.42
CA THR A 456 -35.54 2.28 22.01
C THR A 456 -36.03 3.54 22.71
N PHE A 457 -35.21 4.18 23.53
CA PHE A 457 -35.58 5.41 24.25
C PHE A 457 -35.71 6.62 23.32
N THR A 458 -34.83 6.76 22.32
CA THR A 458 -34.82 7.93 21.43
C THR A 458 -35.86 7.84 20.31
N TYR A 459 -36.03 6.64 19.73
CA TYR A 459 -36.85 6.44 18.54
C TYR A 459 -38.02 5.49 18.75
N ARG A 460 -38.29 5.04 19.99
CA ARG A 460 -39.34 4.08 20.37
C ARG A 460 -39.31 2.79 19.52
N PHE A 461 -38.15 2.44 18.98
CA PHE A 461 -37.91 1.30 18.10
C PHE A 461 -38.78 1.28 16.83
N LYS A 462 -39.35 2.45 16.45
CA LYS A 462 -40.25 2.56 15.31
C LYS A 462 -39.46 2.34 14.02
N ASP A 463 -39.93 1.42 13.17
CA ASP A 463 -39.31 1.05 11.88
C ASP A 463 -37.92 0.39 11.96
N PHE A 464 -37.46 0.01 13.15
CA PHE A 464 -36.21 -0.74 13.33
C PHE A 464 -36.45 -2.26 13.28
N SER A 465 -35.51 -2.99 12.69
CA SER A 465 -35.50 -4.46 12.70
C SER A 465 -34.53 -4.99 13.76
N LYS A 466 -35.00 -5.90 14.63
CA LYS A 466 -34.16 -6.55 15.65
C LYS A 466 -32.95 -7.29 15.05
N GLY A 467 -33.11 -7.86 13.85
CA GLY A 467 -32.06 -8.58 13.16
C GLY A 467 -30.87 -7.71 12.74
N ILE A 468 -31.06 -6.38 12.56
CA ILE A 468 -29.95 -5.46 12.26
C ILE A 468 -28.92 -5.45 13.38
N PHE A 469 -29.35 -5.39 14.63
CA PHE A 469 -28.44 -5.32 15.78
C PHE A 469 -27.65 -6.61 15.98
N LEU A 470 -28.21 -7.77 15.61
CA LEU A 470 -27.50 -9.04 15.64
C LEU A 470 -26.41 -9.10 14.54
N ILE A 471 -26.78 -8.70 13.31
CA ILE A 471 -25.83 -8.65 12.20
C ILE A 471 -24.72 -7.63 12.49
N ASP A 472 -25.09 -6.45 12.99
CA ASP A 472 -24.17 -5.39 13.38
C ASP A 472 -23.19 -5.82 14.50
N TRP A 473 -23.69 -6.55 15.49
CA TRP A 473 -22.83 -7.14 16.54
C TRP A 473 -21.79 -8.09 15.96
N LEU A 474 -22.22 -9.02 15.09
CA LEU A 474 -21.32 -9.98 14.43
C LEU A 474 -20.27 -9.27 13.58
N LEU A 475 -20.69 -8.31 12.76
CA LEU A 475 -19.79 -7.56 11.87
C LEU A 475 -18.84 -6.66 12.66
N THR A 476 -19.32 -5.92 13.65
CA THR A 476 -18.49 -5.05 14.49
C THR A 476 -17.43 -5.88 15.22
N THR A 477 -17.84 -6.99 15.83
CA THR A 477 -16.93 -7.90 16.53
C THR A 477 -15.89 -8.48 15.58
N GLY A 478 -16.33 -8.96 14.41
CA GLY A 478 -15.46 -9.51 13.37
C GLY A 478 -14.45 -8.48 12.83
N PHE A 479 -14.88 -7.26 12.56
CA PHE A 479 -13.99 -6.21 12.05
C PHE A 479 -12.95 -5.77 13.08
N ILE A 480 -13.35 -5.63 14.36
CA ILE A 480 -12.42 -5.25 15.43
C ILE A 480 -11.41 -6.36 15.70
N LEU A 481 -11.86 -7.60 15.81
CA LEU A 481 -10.95 -8.74 15.99
C LEU A 481 -10.05 -8.94 14.77
N GLY A 482 -10.61 -8.81 13.57
CA GLY A 482 -9.87 -8.92 12.32
C GLY A 482 -8.77 -7.89 12.16
N THR A 483 -9.07 -6.62 12.43
CA THR A 483 -8.07 -5.53 12.32
C THR A 483 -6.96 -5.66 13.36
N ARG A 484 -7.27 -6.01 14.58
CA ARG A 484 -6.27 -6.18 15.65
C ARG A 484 -5.49 -7.47 15.50
N GLY A 485 -6.15 -8.57 15.14
CA GLY A 485 -5.51 -9.85 14.87
C GLY A 485 -4.58 -9.84 13.66
N SER A 486 -5.00 -9.17 12.57
CA SER A 486 -4.17 -9.03 11.36
C SER A 486 -2.86 -8.29 11.64
N PHE A 487 -2.90 -7.26 12.52
CA PHE A 487 -1.70 -6.54 12.92
C PHE A 487 -0.72 -7.42 13.71
N ARG A 488 -1.23 -8.22 14.64
CA ARG A 488 -0.40 -9.20 15.37
C ARG A 488 0.25 -10.20 14.41
N LEU A 489 -0.55 -10.81 13.52
CA LEU A 489 -0.04 -11.76 12.52
C LEU A 489 1.04 -11.13 11.63
N PHE A 490 0.83 -9.88 11.23
CA PHE A 490 1.81 -9.12 10.47
C PHE A 490 3.14 -8.97 11.24
N LEU A 491 3.09 -8.50 12.50
CA LEU A 491 4.29 -8.32 13.33
C LEU A 491 5.02 -9.65 13.60
N GLU A 492 4.30 -10.73 13.89
CA GLU A 492 4.90 -12.06 14.08
C GLU A 492 5.60 -12.56 12.82
N THR A 493 4.96 -12.37 11.65
CA THR A 493 5.56 -12.75 10.36
C THR A 493 6.82 -11.94 10.07
N MET A 494 6.81 -10.66 10.40
CA MET A 494 7.96 -9.78 10.26
C MET A 494 9.13 -10.21 11.13
N LYS A 495 8.89 -10.43 12.43
CA LYS A 495 9.93 -10.86 13.38
C LYS A 495 10.65 -12.13 12.92
N ARG A 496 9.89 -13.11 12.39
CA ARG A 496 10.48 -14.35 11.85
C ARG A 496 11.38 -14.13 10.65
N LYS A 497 11.06 -13.17 9.77
CA LYS A 497 11.82 -12.91 8.54
C LYS A 497 13.01 -11.99 8.76
N SER A 498 13.00 -11.16 9.80
CA SER A 498 14.08 -10.22 10.13
C SER A 498 15.22 -10.86 10.90
N LEU A 499 15.12 -12.13 11.30
CA LEU A 499 16.18 -12.83 12.03
C LEU A 499 17.43 -12.97 11.16
N TRP A 500 18.54 -12.47 11.69
CA TRP A 500 19.87 -12.57 11.09
C TRP A 500 20.87 -13.08 12.12
N GLY A 501 21.92 -13.73 11.67
CA GLY A 501 22.92 -14.31 12.53
C GLY A 501 23.17 -15.78 12.24
N ASP A 502 23.81 -16.47 13.17
CA ASP A 502 24.18 -17.87 13.03
C ASP A 502 22.95 -18.78 13.01
N THR A 503 22.93 -19.69 12.05
CA THR A 503 21.83 -20.68 11.93
C THR A 503 21.94 -21.69 13.05
N VAL A 504 20.89 -21.87 13.85
CA VAL A 504 20.89 -22.74 15.03
C VAL A 504 19.69 -23.69 15.07
N LEU A 505 19.91 -24.86 15.67
CA LEU A 505 18.85 -25.74 16.16
C LEU A 505 18.71 -25.60 17.68
N ILE A 506 17.46 -25.57 18.15
CA ILE A 506 17.15 -25.54 19.58
C ILE A 506 16.93 -26.98 20.05
N TYR A 507 17.74 -27.43 20.98
CA TYR A 507 17.56 -28.74 21.60
C TYR A 507 16.68 -28.62 22.84
N GLY A 508 15.53 -29.33 22.80
CA GLY A 508 14.45 -29.26 23.77
C GLY A 508 13.27 -28.40 23.30
N ALA A 509 12.16 -29.06 22.92
CA ALA A 509 10.90 -28.43 22.50
C ALA A 509 9.88 -28.39 23.65
N GLY A 510 10.34 -28.16 24.86
CA GLY A 510 9.54 -27.94 26.07
C GLY A 510 9.34 -26.43 26.36
N ARG A 511 8.92 -26.14 27.60
CA ARG A 511 8.71 -24.75 28.07
C ARG A 511 9.96 -23.88 27.96
N GLY A 512 11.16 -24.44 28.22
CA GLY A 512 12.43 -23.72 28.08
C GLY A 512 12.71 -23.35 26.62
N GLY A 513 12.49 -24.28 25.69
CA GLY A 513 12.63 -24.01 24.25
C GLY A 513 11.64 -22.98 23.72
N GLU A 514 10.41 -22.97 24.23
CA GLU A 514 9.43 -21.95 23.91
C GLU A 514 9.88 -20.55 24.36
N ILE A 515 10.37 -20.43 25.59
CA ILE A 515 10.85 -19.15 26.16
C ILE A 515 12.09 -18.66 25.37
N LEU A 516 13.05 -19.56 25.11
CA LEU A 516 14.23 -19.23 24.30
C LEU A 516 13.84 -18.73 22.91
N LEU A 517 12.94 -19.43 22.22
CA LEU A 517 12.50 -19.00 20.90
C LEU A 517 11.81 -17.63 20.95
N ARG A 518 10.97 -17.38 21.96
CA ARG A 518 10.35 -16.07 22.17
C ARG A 518 11.40 -14.98 22.39
N GLU A 519 12.44 -15.27 23.16
CA GLU A 519 13.52 -14.34 23.41
C GLU A 519 14.32 -14.05 22.12
N ILE A 520 14.68 -15.07 21.36
CA ILE A 520 15.35 -14.88 20.06
C ILE A 520 14.50 -14.03 19.10
N LEU A 521 13.17 -14.27 19.08
CA LEU A 521 12.25 -13.52 18.21
C LEU A 521 12.04 -12.06 18.65
N ASN A 522 12.24 -11.75 19.92
CA ASN A 522 11.97 -10.42 20.48
C ASN A 522 13.23 -9.58 20.72
N ASN A 523 14.41 -10.19 20.77
CA ASN A 523 15.66 -9.54 21.11
C ASN A 523 16.65 -9.57 19.92
N GLU A 524 16.69 -8.47 19.16
CA GLU A 524 17.57 -8.31 18.00
C GLU A 524 19.07 -8.40 18.33
N LYS A 525 19.45 -8.28 19.60
CA LYS A 525 20.84 -8.42 20.05
C LYS A 525 21.29 -9.88 20.05
N ILE A 526 20.37 -10.83 20.12
CA ILE A 526 20.64 -12.26 20.00
C ILE A 526 20.74 -12.61 18.52
N LYS A 527 21.94 -12.52 17.96
CA LYS A 527 22.23 -12.78 16.54
C LYS A 527 22.14 -14.28 16.21
N LEU A 528 20.99 -14.91 16.45
CA LEU A 528 20.72 -16.32 16.18
C LEU A 528 19.50 -16.46 15.26
N LYS A 529 19.59 -17.38 14.32
CA LYS A 529 18.52 -17.72 13.38
C LYS A 529 18.08 -19.16 13.60
N PRO A 530 17.03 -19.43 14.39
CA PRO A 530 16.54 -20.78 14.64
C PRO A 530 15.91 -21.38 13.38
N VAL A 531 16.24 -22.62 13.06
CA VAL A 531 15.65 -23.38 11.95
C VAL A 531 14.49 -24.24 12.46
N GLY A 532 14.61 -24.78 13.68
CA GLY A 532 13.63 -25.63 14.31
C GLY A 532 14.14 -26.20 15.60
N PHE A 533 13.43 -27.19 16.09
CA PHE A 533 13.71 -27.88 17.34
C PHE A 533 14.12 -29.33 17.10
N VAL A 534 14.89 -29.86 18.03
CA VAL A 534 15.16 -31.29 18.23
C VAL A 534 14.73 -31.64 19.64
N ASP A 535 14.01 -32.73 19.84
CA ASP A 535 13.53 -33.19 21.15
C ASP A 535 13.47 -34.72 21.15
N ASP A 536 13.97 -35.33 22.21
CA ASP A 536 14.04 -36.80 22.32
C ASP A 536 12.67 -37.47 22.59
N ASP A 537 11.64 -36.65 22.87
CA ASP A 537 10.27 -37.12 23.00
C ASP A 537 9.68 -37.41 21.60
N PRO A 538 9.47 -38.69 21.25
CA PRO A 538 8.96 -39.08 19.92
C PRO A 538 7.55 -38.57 19.66
N LEU A 539 6.79 -38.24 20.70
CA LEU A 539 5.42 -37.71 20.56
C LEU A 539 5.40 -36.25 20.04
N LYS A 540 6.53 -35.55 20.09
CA LYS A 540 6.66 -34.20 19.60
C LYS A 540 7.18 -34.11 18.16
N ALA A 541 7.84 -35.15 17.67
CA ALA A 541 8.39 -35.19 16.33
C ALA A 541 7.32 -34.89 15.26
N GLY A 542 7.65 -34.09 14.25
CA GLY A 542 6.74 -33.67 13.19
C GLY A 542 5.74 -32.57 13.57
N LYS A 543 5.64 -32.20 14.87
CA LYS A 543 4.81 -31.08 15.34
C LYS A 543 5.53 -29.75 15.14
N LYS A 544 4.82 -28.66 15.44
CA LYS A 544 5.40 -27.29 15.38
C LYS A 544 5.21 -26.58 16.72
N LEU A 545 6.27 -25.95 17.21
CA LEU A 545 6.24 -25.09 18.38
C LEU A 545 6.41 -23.62 17.92
N LEU A 546 5.44 -22.77 18.17
CA LEU A 546 5.39 -21.39 17.68
C LEU A 546 5.66 -21.28 16.15
N GLY A 547 5.20 -22.31 15.39
CA GLY A 547 5.36 -22.37 13.93
C GLY A 547 6.73 -22.82 13.41
N TYR A 548 7.68 -23.18 14.31
CA TYR A 548 8.93 -23.83 13.97
C TYR A 548 8.79 -25.35 14.09
N PRO A 549 9.32 -26.13 13.13
CA PRO A 549 9.18 -27.58 13.13
C PRO A 549 10.02 -28.20 14.25
N ILE A 550 9.50 -29.28 14.83
CA ILE A 550 10.25 -30.23 15.67
C ILE A 550 10.64 -31.36 14.75
N PHE A 551 11.91 -31.42 14.36
CA PHE A 551 12.36 -32.29 13.29
C PHE A 551 12.46 -33.78 13.71
N GLY A 552 12.86 -34.04 14.95
CA GLY A 552 13.07 -35.39 15.46
C GLY A 552 13.94 -35.41 16.70
N THR A 553 14.71 -36.47 16.83
CA THR A 553 15.54 -36.77 18.01
C THR A 553 17.04 -36.50 17.76
N PHE A 554 17.87 -36.81 18.74
CA PHE A 554 19.34 -36.72 18.63
C PHE A 554 19.90 -37.43 17.38
N LYS A 555 19.29 -38.54 16.97
CA LYS A 555 19.75 -39.34 15.82
C LYS A 555 19.67 -38.60 14.48
N ASP A 556 18.81 -37.62 14.40
CA ASP A 556 18.58 -36.87 13.16
C ASP A 556 19.52 -35.67 13.01
N LEU A 557 20.33 -35.34 14.03
CA LEU A 557 21.15 -34.12 14.08
C LEU A 557 22.14 -34.00 12.92
N ASP A 558 22.85 -35.07 12.55
CA ASP A 558 23.82 -35.04 11.45
C ASP A 558 23.17 -34.60 10.15
N TYR A 559 22.08 -35.25 9.77
CA TYR A 559 21.32 -34.92 8.57
C TYR A 559 20.78 -33.47 8.60
N LEU A 560 20.27 -33.02 9.76
CA LEU A 560 19.72 -31.69 9.91
C LEU A 560 20.79 -30.60 9.83
N CYS A 561 21.94 -30.83 10.44
CA CYS A 561 23.06 -29.89 10.41
C CYS A 561 23.59 -29.67 8.99
N GLU A 562 23.72 -30.73 8.21
CA GLU A 562 24.15 -30.66 6.81
C GLU A 562 23.10 -29.97 5.94
N LYS A 563 21.83 -30.41 6.02
CA LYS A 563 20.72 -29.91 5.21
C LYS A 563 20.45 -28.43 5.39
N TYR A 564 20.49 -27.94 6.63
CA TYR A 564 20.16 -26.55 6.98
C TYR A 564 21.38 -25.67 7.22
N LYS A 565 22.60 -26.22 7.04
CA LYS A 565 23.87 -25.53 7.29
C LYS A 565 23.90 -24.90 8.69
N VAL A 566 23.65 -25.71 9.69
CA VAL A 566 23.56 -25.28 11.08
C VAL A 566 24.96 -24.93 11.60
N GLY A 567 25.13 -23.73 12.17
CA GLY A 567 26.39 -23.29 12.77
C GLY A 567 26.53 -23.65 14.24
N GLY A 568 25.44 -23.99 14.94
CA GLY A 568 25.47 -24.34 16.36
C GLY A 568 24.17 -24.86 16.92
N LEU A 569 24.27 -25.37 18.15
CA LEU A 569 23.11 -25.84 18.93
C LEU A 569 22.90 -24.96 20.16
N VAL A 570 21.63 -24.76 20.54
CA VAL A 570 21.26 -24.07 21.79
C VAL A 570 20.39 -24.99 22.63
N ILE A 571 20.90 -25.40 23.81
CA ILE A 571 20.19 -26.26 24.75
C ILE A 571 19.26 -25.41 25.62
N SER A 572 18.02 -25.84 25.79
CA SER A 572 16.96 -25.11 26.52
C SER A 572 16.46 -25.81 27.79
N PHE A 573 17.07 -26.92 28.18
CA PHE A 573 16.71 -27.64 29.41
C PHE A 573 17.80 -27.55 30.47
N ARG A 574 17.44 -27.80 31.74
CA ARG A 574 18.29 -27.51 32.91
C ARG A 574 19.25 -28.64 33.32
N GLU A 575 18.95 -29.88 32.99
CA GLU A 575 19.76 -31.03 33.42
C GLU A 575 21.10 -31.05 32.69
N ARG A 576 22.15 -30.58 33.35
CA ARG A 576 23.51 -30.49 32.80
C ARG A 576 24.30 -31.81 32.85
N ASP A 577 23.88 -32.75 33.69
CA ASP A 577 24.61 -34.01 33.97
C ASP A 577 23.99 -35.24 33.30
N SER A 578 23.08 -35.07 32.35
CA SER A 578 22.47 -36.19 31.63
C SER A 578 23.42 -36.75 30.55
N ASN A 579 23.36 -38.07 30.31
CA ASN A 579 24.08 -38.70 29.19
C ASN A 579 23.78 -38.04 27.85
N THR A 580 22.58 -37.50 27.68
CA THR A 580 22.18 -36.73 26.49
C THR A 580 23.02 -35.46 26.33
N HIS A 581 23.32 -34.78 27.41
CA HIS A 581 24.15 -33.57 27.40
C HIS A 581 25.60 -33.86 26.95
N LEU A 582 26.21 -34.93 27.47
CA LEU A 582 27.56 -35.36 27.08
C LEU A 582 27.60 -35.74 25.59
N ASN A 583 26.58 -36.42 25.12
CA ASN A 583 26.48 -36.82 23.70
C ASN A 583 26.36 -35.59 22.79
N ILE A 584 25.57 -34.57 23.18
CA ILE A 584 25.44 -33.30 22.42
C ILE A 584 26.78 -32.55 22.39
N GLN A 585 27.50 -32.49 23.51
CA GLN A 585 28.83 -31.86 23.56
C GLN A 585 29.84 -32.56 22.64
N ALA A 586 29.89 -33.89 22.69
CA ALA A 586 30.75 -34.70 21.83
C ALA A 586 30.42 -34.44 20.35
N PHE A 587 29.13 -34.48 20.02
CA PHE A 587 28.63 -34.21 18.67
C PHE A 587 29.04 -32.82 18.16
N CYS A 588 28.87 -31.79 18.96
CA CYS A 588 29.26 -30.42 18.59
C CYS A 588 30.77 -30.27 18.37
N ARG A 589 31.58 -30.97 19.18
CA ARG A 589 33.05 -30.96 19.00
C ARG A 589 33.48 -31.63 17.70
N ILE A 590 32.89 -32.79 17.37
CA ILE A 590 33.22 -33.55 16.16
C ILE A 590 32.85 -32.74 14.91
N ASN A 591 31.68 -32.08 14.92
CA ASN A 591 31.15 -31.34 13.77
C ASN A 591 31.52 -29.85 13.74
N ASN A 592 32.41 -29.41 14.63
CA ASN A 592 32.87 -28.01 14.74
C ASN A 592 31.70 -27.00 14.88
N LEU A 593 30.66 -27.36 15.66
CA LEU A 593 29.50 -26.55 15.94
C LEU A 593 29.66 -25.84 17.30
N PHE A 594 29.22 -24.57 17.40
CA PHE A 594 29.15 -23.94 18.73
C PHE A 594 27.97 -24.50 19.53
N LEU A 595 28.16 -24.53 20.85
CA LEU A 595 27.14 -24.94 21.79
C LEU A 595 26.87 -23.82 22.80
N LYS A 596 25.60 -23.43 22.94
CA LYS A 596 25.15 -22.44 23.94
C LYS A 596 24.08 -23.03 24.85
N TYR A 597 24.06 -22.54 26.08
CA TYR A 597 23.02 -22.86 27.06
C TYR A 597 22.12 -21.67 27.27
N PHE A 598 20.84 -21.92 27.29
CA PHE A 598 19.85 -20.93 27.71
C PHE A 598 19.44 -21.23 29.15
N SER A 599 19.66 -20.25 30.04
CA SER A 599 19.23 -20.32 31.43
C SER A 599 18.61 -18.97 31.85
N ILE A 600 17.60 -19.05 32.71
CA ILE A 600 16.98 -17.89 33.34
C ILE A 600 17.39 -17.91 34.80
N HIS A 601 18.07 -16.86 35.22
CA HIS A 601 18.44 -16.65 36.62
C HIS A 601 17.68 -15.44 37.17
N LEU A 602 17.20 -15.53 38.42
CA LEU A 602 16.75 -14.42 39.24
C LEU A 602 17.89 -14.13 40.20
N GLU A 603 18.42 -12.93 40.19
CA GLU A 603 19.44 -12.48 41.14
C GLU A 603 18.73 -11.65 42.23
N ASP A 604 18.99 -11.99 43.49
CA ASP A 604 18.58 -11.15 44.61
C ASP A 604 19.48 -9.91 44.63
N VAL A 605 18.88 -8.74 44.58
CA VAL A 605 19.60 -7.48 44.72
C VAL A 605 19.62 -7.13 46.21
N ASP A 606 20.78 -7.20 46.84
CA ASP A 606 20.98 -6.68 48.18
C ASP A 606 20.72 -5.16 48.16
N LEU A 607 19.58 -4.76 48.67
CA LEU A 607 19.27 -3.35 48.93
C LEU A 607 20.04 -2.94 50.16
N GLU A 608 21.30 -2.49 50.00
CA GLU A 608 21.98 -1.74 51.05
C GLU A 608 21.16 -0.46 51.31
N ILE A 609 20.56 -0.38 52.51
CA ILE A 609 19.81 0.77 53.05
C ILE A 609 20.79 1.82 53.55
#